data_9c0e7740749c0c5f68aafb4392266b37
#
_entry.id   9c0e7740749c0c5f68aafb4392266b37
#
_cell.length_a   1.000
_cell.length_b   1.000
_cell.length_c   1.000
_cell.angle_alpha   90.00
_cell.angle_beta   90.00
_cell.angle_gamma   90.00
#
_symmetry.space_group_name_H-M   'P 1'
#
loop_
_entity.id
_entity.type
_entity.pdbx_description
1 polymer ?
#
loop_
_entity_poly.entity_id
_entity_poly.type
_entity_poly.pdbx_seq_one_letter_code
_entity_poly.pdbx_strand_id
1 'polypeptide(L)'
;VAQTARAARAQIPKKGLGLGRAIRRIRELHGIGQEVLAERSGLSQGYLSQIESGAWTTLTEDALGRIAAGLGVEPWVILAQAAGLKLDQVERFTDDERVWLDTYRALDPEQRETILRVAMVMRRPPSRRRGG
;
A
#
# COMPACT_ATOMS: atom_id res chain seq x y z
N VAL A 1 7.91 18.26 -14.07
CA VAL A 1 6.84 17.40 -13.57
C VAL A 1 6.64 16.18 -14.48
N ALA A 2 6.62 16.36 -15.81
CA ALA A 2 6.53 15.26 -16.75
C ALA A 2 7.75 14.33 -16.73
N GLN A 3 8.96 14.87 -16.47
CA GLN A 3 10.17 14.07 -16.36
C GLN A 3 10.22 13.23 -15.10
N THR A 4 9.67 13.70 -13.97
CA THR A 4 9.61 12.94 -12.72
C THR A 4 8.64 11.76 -12.84
N ALA A 5 7.51 11.96 -13.52
CA ALA A 5 6.54 10.89 -13.79
C ALA A 5 7.13 9.85 -14.77
N ARG A 6 7.91 10.26 -15.77
CA ARG A 6 8.60 9.34 -16.68
C ARG A 6 9.73 8.59 -15.99
N ALA A 7 10.51 9.22 -15.12
CA ALA A 7 11.56 8.57 -14.34
C ALA A 7 10.97 7.54 -13.38
N ALA A 8 9.87 7.87 -12.70
CA ALA A 8 9.15 6.94 -11.84
C ALA A 8 8.59 5.75 -12.63
N ARG A 9 8.04 5.97 -13.82
CA ARG A 9 7.55 4.91 -14.70
C ARG A 9 8.69 4.02 -15.25
N ALA A 10 9.86 4.61 -15.54
CA ALA A 10 11.02 3.88 -16.00
C ALA A 10 11.62 2.96 -14.93
N GLN A 11 11.38 3.27 -13.66
CA GLN A 11 11.83 2.47 -12.51
C GLN A 11 10.85 1.38 -12.10
N ILE A 12 9.64 1.36 -12.63
CA ILE A 12 8.69 0.26 -12.41
C ILE A 12 9.18 -0.95 -13.23
N PRO A 13 9.56 -2.06 -12.57
CA PRO A 13 10.05 -3.24 -13.30
C PRO A 13 8.99 -3.72 -14.28
N LYS A 14 9.41 -4.03 -15.50
CA LYS A 14 8.53 -4.55 -16.57
C LYS A 14 7.78 -5.84 -16.20
N LYS A 15 8.15 -6.48 -15.12
CA LYS A 15 7.55 -7.71 -14.58
C LYS A 15 6.49 -7.45 -13.51
N GLY A 16 5.84 -6.31 -13.53
CA GLY A 16 4.84 -5.96 -12.51
C GLY A 16 5.47 -5.47 -11.20
N LEU A 17 4.63 -5.00 -10.31
CA LEU A 17 5.02 -4.40 -9.03
C LEU A 17 5.48 -5.41 -7.97
N GLY A 18 5.65 -6.70 -8.29
CA GLY A 18 6.00 -7.69 -7.28
C GLY A 18 4.93 -7.88 -6.21
N LEU A 19 3.66 -7.68 -6.58
CA LEU A 19 2.52 -7.79 -5.66
C LEU A 19 2.45 -9.16 -4.99
N GLY A 20 2.72 -10.23 -5.73
CA GLY A 20 2.73 -11.58 -5.18
C GLY A 20 3.75 -11.77 -4.07
N ARG A 21 4.96 -11.24 -4.26
CA ARG A 21 6.02 -11.26 -3.23
C ARG A 21 5.65 -10.41 -2.02
N ALA A 22 5.05 -9.26 -2.26
CA ALA A 22 4.59 -8.38 -1.19
C ALA A 22 3.53 -9.06 -0.34
N ILE A 23 2.54 -9.69 -0.96
CA ILE A 23 1.50 -10.45 -0.27
C ILE A 23 2.10 -11.57 0.56
N ARG A 24 3.00 -12.35 -0.01
CA ARG A 24 3.69 -13.43 0.69
C ARG A 24 4.47 -12.91 1.89
N ARG A 25 5.22 -11.83 1.73
CA ARG A 25 6.01 -11.26 2.81
C ARG A 25 5.14 -10.77 3.96
N ILE A 26 4.05 -10.06 3.66
CA ILE A 26 3.11 -9.58 4.69
C ILE A 26 2.48 -10.79 5.39
N ARG A 27 2.06 -11.81 4.63
CA ARG A 27 1.50 -13.03 5.18
C ARG A 27 2.46 -13.73 6.15
N GLU A 28 3.71 -13.89 5.75
CA GLU A 28 4.75 -14.51 6.58
C GLU A 28 5.04 -13.67 7.84
N LEU A 29 5.08 -12.35 7.73
CA LEU A 29 5.23 -11.44 8.88
C LEU A 29 4.08 -11.57 9.88
N HIS A 30 2.86 -11.82 9.40
CA HIS A 30 1.69 -12.05 10.24
C HIS A 30 1.59 -13.50 10.75
N GLY A 31 2.51 -14.37 10.36
CA GLY A 31 2.53 -15.77 10.79
C GLY A 31 1.36 -16.60 10.28
N ILE A 32 0.76 -16.23 9.14
CA ILE A 32 -0.39 -16.94 8.56
C ILE A 32 0.06 -17.81 7.39
N GLY A 33 -0.51 -19.02 7.31
CA GLY A 33 -0.32 -19.91 6.17
C GLY A 33 -1.16 -19.50 4.96
N GLN A 34 -0.79 -20.00 3.78
CA GLN A 34 -1.56 -19.74 2.55
C GLN A 34 -3.02 -20.19 2.66
N GLU A 35 -3.26 -21.34 3.28
CA GLU A 35 -4.61 -21.87 3.46
C GLU A 35 -5.50 -20.92 4.25
N VAL A 36 -4.97 -20.39 5.34
CA VAL A 36 -5.68 -19.44 6.21
C VAL A 36 -5.97 -18.15 5.47
N LEU A 37 -4.99 -17.63 4.75
CA LEU A 37 -5.20 -16.41 3.97
C LEU A 37 -6.20 -16.61 2.85
N ALA A 38 -6.14 -17.73 2.14
CA ALA A 38 -7.11 -18.08 1.09
C ALA A 38 -8.53 -18.14 1.64
N GLU A 39 -8.72 -18.80 2.77
CA GLU A 39 -10.02 -18.88 3.44
C GLU A 39 -10.53 -17.50 3.84
N ARG A 40 -9.71 -16.69 4.49
CA ARG A 40 -10.07 -15.31 4.89
C ARG A 40 -10.39 -14.40 3.70
N SER A 41 -9.73 -14.64 2.59
CA SER A 41 -9.89 -13.84 1.36
C SER A 41 -11.03 -14.32 0.46
N GLY A 42 -11.62 -15.48 0.76
CA GLY A 42 -12.62 -16.12 -0.11
C GLY A 42 -12.02 -16.55 -1.46
N LEU A 43 -10.75 -16.87 -1.50
CA LEU A 43 -10.04 -17.34 -2.68
C LEU A 43 -9.59 -18.80 -2.49
N SER A 44 -9.35 -19.50 -3.60
CA SER A 44 -8.75 -20.83 -3.52
C SER A 44 -7.27 -20.74 -3.16
N GLN A 45 -6.76 -21.74 -2.45
CA GLN A 45 -5.32 -21.80 -2.13
C GLN A 45 -4.47 -21.87 -3.39
N GLY A 46 -4.91 -22.62 -4.41
CA GLY A 46 -4.21 -22.73 -5.67
C GLY A 46 -4.08 -21.38 -6.38
N TYR A 47 -5.14 -20.58 -6.38
CA TYR A 47 -5.11 -19.23 -6.93
C TYR A 47 -4.16 -18.30 -6.17
N LEU A 48 -4.23 -18.33 -4.83
CA LEU A 48 -3.34 -17.56 -3.99
C LEU A 48 -1.86 -17.96 -4.20
N SER A 49 -1.60 -19.27 -4.28
CA SER A 49 -0.26 -19.79 -4.57
C SER A 49 0.29 -19.28 -5.89
N GLN A 50 -0.54 -19.23 -6.92
CA GLN A 50 -0.16 -18.67 -8.23
C GLN A 50 0.14 -17.18 -8.15
N ILE A 51 -0.66 -16.42 -7.40
CA ILE A 51 -0.41 -14.99 -7.17
C ILE A 51 0.93 -14.79 -6.48
N GLU A 52 1.19 -15.50 -5.40
CA GLU A 52 2.44 -15.38 -4.62
C GLU A 52 3.68 -15.81 -5.42
N SER A 53 3.54 -16.78 -6.31
CA SER A 53 4.64 -17.23 -7.18
C SER A 53 4.97 -16.24 -8.30
N GLY A 54 4.13 -15.25 -8.54
CA GLY A 54 4.30 -14.28 -9.62
C GLY A 54 3.86 -14.83 -10.99
N ALA A 55 3.13 -15.94 -11.04
CA ALA A 55 2.57 -16.49 -12.27
C ALA A 55 1.56 -15.56 -12.93
N TRP A 56 0.95 -14.67 -12.17
CA TRP A 56 0.01 -13.65 -12.62
C TRP A 56 0.65 -12.27 -12.60
N THR A 57 0.64 -11.60 -13.74
CA THR A 57 1.20 -10.26 -13.88
C THR A 57 0.22 -9.17 -13.47
N THR A 58 -1.08 -9.48 -13.44
CA THR A 58 -2.13 -8.55 -13.08
C THR A 58 -3.02 -9.14 -12.00
N LEU A 59 -3.16 -8.39 -10.91
CA LEU A 59 -4.09 -8.68 -9.84
C LEU A 59 -5.29 -7.75 -10.02
N THR A 60 -6.51 -8.30 -9.98
CA THR A 60 -7.71 -7.47 -10.03
C THR A 60 -7.86 -6.67 -8.74
N GLU A 61 -8.48 -5.51 -8.82
CA GLU A 61 -8.77 -4.66 -7.67
C GLU A 61 -9.60 -5.41 -6.61
N ASP A 62 -10.56 -6.21 -7.04
CA ASP A 62 -11.37 -7.05 -6.17
C ASP A 62 -10.53 -8.09 -5.42
N ALA A 63 -9.66 -8.81 -6.13
CA ALA A 63 -8.78 -9.80 -5.51
C ALA A 63 -7.79 -9.15 -4.53
N LEU A 64 -7.22 -8.00 -4.88
CA LEU A 64 -6.35 -7.23 -3.99
C LEU A 64 -7.08 -6.81 -2.72
N GLY A 65 -8.30 -6.31 -2.84
CA GLY A 65 -9.13 -5.92 -1.70
C GLY A 65 -9.45 -7.10 -0.79
N ARG A 66 -9.77 -8.25 -1.35
CA ARG A 66 -10.05 -9.48 -0.59
C ARG A 66 -8.81 -9.99 0.16
N ILE A 67 -7.65 -9.97 -0.48
CA ILE A 67 -6.39 -10.39 0.13
C ILE A 67 -6.00 -9.42 1.25
N ALA A 68 -6.12 -8.12 1.02
CA ALA A 68 -5.86 -7.11 2.03
C ALA A 68 -6.76 -7.29 3.25
N ALA A 69 -8.06 -7.53 3.06
CA ALA A 69 -9.00 -7.83 4.13
C ALA A 69 -8.62 -9.10 4.89
N GLY A 70 -8.19 -10.14 4.17
CA GLY A 70 -7.73 -11.40 4.77
C GLY A 70 -6.44 -11.23 5.59
N LEU A 71 -5.57 -10.33 5.19
CA LEU A 71 -4.35 -9.97 5.93
C LEU A 71 -4.62 -8.97 7.07
N GLY A 72 -5.79 -8.34 7.10
CA GLY A 72 -6.10 -7.30 8.07
C GLY A 72 -5.35 -6.00 7.82
N VAL A 73 -4.97 -5.72 6.58
CA VAL A 73 -4.26 -4.50 6.17
C VAL A 73 -5.07 -3.76 5.11
N GLU A 74 -4.75 -2.47 4.95
CA GLU A 74 -5.30 -1.70 3.84
C GLU A 74 -4.62 -2.08 2.51
N PRO A 75 -5.31 -2.03 1.36
CA PRO A 75 -4.71 -2.37 0.07
C PRO A 75 -3.43 -1.60 -0.24
N TRP A 76 -3.34 -0.33 0.18
CA TRP A 76 -2.16 0.49 -0.06
C TRP A 76 -0.91 -0.05 0.64
N VAL A 77 -1.06 -0.80 1.73
CA VAL A 77 0.07 -1.43 2.44
C VAL A 77 0.75 -2.46 1.53
N ILE A 78 -0.04 -3.24 0.81
CA ILE A 78 0.47 -4.22 -0.16
C ILE A 78 1.20 -3.50 -1.30
N LEU A 79 0.61 -2.41 -1.80
CA LEU A 79 1.21 -1.60 -2.86
C LEU A 79 2.52 -0.95 -2.40
N ALA A 80 2.55 -0.43 -1.19
CA ALA A 80 3.75 0.17 -0.59
C ALA A 80 4.87 -0.86 -0.44
N GLN A 81 4.56 -2.05 0.05
CA GLN A 81 5.53 -3.14 0.16
C GLN A 81 6.05 -3.55 -1.22
N ALA A 82 5.18 -3.63 -2.23
CA ALA A 82 5.56 -3.94 -3.59
C ALA A 82 6.46 -2.86 -4.20
N ALA A 83 6.28 -1.61 -3.81
CA ALA A 83 7.11 -0.48 -4.22
C ALA A 83 8.46 -0.42 -3.48
N GLY A 84 8.73 -1.34 -2.58
CA GLY A 84 9.99 -1.42 -1.84
C GLY A 84 10.04 -0.59 -0.57
N LEU A 85 8.91 -0.06 -0.11
CA LEU A 85 8.83 0.61 1.19
C LEU A 85 8.89 -0.44 2.30
N LYS A 86 9.71 -0.20 3.30
CA LYS A 86 9.83 -1.12 4.43
C LYS A 86 8.60 -1.01 5.32
N LEU A 87 7.97 -2.14 5.63
CA LEU A 87 6.78 -2.20 6.49
C LEU A 87 7.01 -1.65 7.88
N ASP A 88 8.21 -1.83 8.42
CA ASP A 88 8.61 -1.25 9.70
C ASP A 88 8.59 0.29 9.71
N GLN A 89 8.72 0.91 8.53
CA GLN A 89 8.58 2.35 8.37
C GLN A 89 7.11 2.78 8.23
N VAL A 90 6.25 1.88 7.79
CA VAL A 90 4.82 2.14 7.56
C VAL A 90 3.99 1.84 8.81
N GLU A 91 4.41 0.88 9.62
CA GLU A 91 3.69 0.47 10.84
C GLU A 91 4.05 1.31 12.08
N ARG A 92 5.12 2.11 12.02
CA ARG A 92 5.54 2.96 13.13
C ARG A 92 4.90 4.35 13.06
N PHE A 93 3.59 4.37 13.17
CA PHE A 93 2.91 5.62 13.44
C PHE A 93 3.06 5.95 14.93
N THR A 94 3.38 7.20 15.23
CA THR A 94 3.25 7.74 16.57
C THR A 94 1.78 7.67 16.99
N ASP A 95 1.51 7.81 18.29
CA ASP A 95 0.13 7.81 18.79
C ASP A 95 -0.68 8.94 18.15
N ASP A 96 -0.09 10.10 17.95
CA ASP A 96 -0.72 11.23 17.26
C ASP A 96 -1.06 10.92 15.81
N GLU A 97 -0.15 10.26 15.10
CA GLU A 97 -0.37 9.83 13.72
C GLU A 97 -1.47 8.78 13.61
N ARG A 98 -1.59 7.88 14.59
CA ARG A 98 -2.69 6.91 14.65
C ARG A 98 -4.03 7.59 14.86
N VAL A 99 -4.10 8.54 15.79
CA VAL A 99 -5.31 9.34 16.02
C VAL A 99 -5.72 10.08 14.75
N TRP A 100 -4.75 10.65 14.05
CA TRP A 100 -4.97 11.31 12.76
C TRP A 100 -5.54 10.35 11.72
N LEU A 101 -4.93 9.19 11.58
CA LEU A 101 -5.32 8.18 10.62
C LEU A 101 -6.73 7.64 10.90
N ASP A 102 -7.04 7.35 12.15
CA ASP A 102 -8.36 6.87 12.56
C ASP A 102 -9.42 7.95 12.33
N THR A 103 -9.11 9.21 12.66
CA THR A 103 -9.98 10.34 12.39
C THR A 103 -10.23 10.50 10.91
N TYR A 104 -9.18 10.44 10.08
CA TYR A 104 -9.28 10.53 8.63
C TYR A 104 -10.15 9.40 8.04
N ARG A 105 -10.00 8.19 8.54
CA ARG A 105 -10.79 7.03 8.10
C ARG A 105 -12.26 7.15 8.44
N ALA A 106 -12.59 7.84 9.54
CA ALA A 106 -13.98 8.07 9.95
C ALA A 106 -14.69 9.15 9.12
N LEU A 107 -13.95 9.92 8.33
CA LEU A 107 -14.50 10.96 7.49
C LEU A 107 -15.11 10.39 6.20
N ASP A 108 -16.14 11.09 5.69
CA ASP A 108 -16.65 10.79 4.35
C ASP A 108 -15.68 11.31 3.26
N PRO A 109 -15.86 10.88 1.99
CA PRO A 109 -14.95 11.28 0.91
C PRO A 109 -14.83 12.78 0.70
N GLU A 110 -15.90 13.53 0.87
CA GLU A 110 -15.91 14.99 0.71
C GLU A 110 -15.12 15.67 1.82
N GLN A 111 -15.31 15.22 3.04
CA GLN A 111 -14.55 15.71 4.19
C GLN A 111 -13.06 15.40 4.06
N ARG A 112 -12.70 14.20 3.59
CA ARG A 112 -11.31 13.81 3.32
C ARG A 112 -10.65 14.73 2.30
N GLU A 113 -11.37 15.02 1.22
CA GLU A 113 -10.89 15.93 0.18
C GLU A 113 -10.63 17.33 0.73
N THR A 114 -11.55 17.85 1.52
CA THR A 114 -11.42 19.14 2.17
C THR A 114 -10.18 19.22 3.06
N ILE A 115 -9.97 18.21 3.91
CA ILE A 115 -8.79 18.15 4.79
C ILE A 115 -7.49 18.08 3.98
N LEU A 116 -7.46 17.30 2.90
CA LEU A 116 -6.29 17.20 2.05
C LEU A 116 -5.95 18.54 1.38
N ARG A 117 -6.96 19.27 0.93
CA ARG A 117 -6.75 20.61 0.37
C ARG A 117 -6.16 21.58 1.39
N VAL A 118 -6.70 21.59 2.60
CA VAL A 118 -6.21 22.44 3.69
C VAL A 118 -4.77 22.07 4.04
N ALA A 119 -4.47 20.79 4.18
CA ALA A 119 -3.14 20.30 4.47
C ALA A 119 -2.12 20.70 3.37
N MET A 120 -2.52 20.62 2.11
CA MET A 120 -1.67 21.04 0.99
C MET A 120 -1.37 22.53 1.00
N VAL A 121 -2.34 23.37 1.34
CA VAL A 121 -2.16 24.82 1.47
C VAL A 121 -1.24 25.16 2.63
N MET A 122 -1.36 24.43 3.74
CA MET A 122 -0.53 24.63 4.93
C MET A 122 0.89 24.10 4.77
N ARG A 123 1.10 23.18 3.86
CA ARG A 123 2.41 22.63 3.55
C ARG A 123 3.21 23.66 2.79
N ARG A 124 3.91 24.53 3.52
CA ARG A 124 4.86 25.45 2.89
C ARG A 124 5.98 24.61 2.26
N PRO A 125 6.33 24.87 0.99
CA PRO A 125 7.56 24.29 0.46
C PRO A 125 8.72 24.74 1.36
N PRO A 126 9.72 23.86 1.60
CA PRO A 126 10.88 24.25 2.36
C PRO A 126 11.47 25.50 1.71
N SER A 127 11.58 26.57 2.48
CA SER A 127 12.23 27.77 2.01
C SER A 127 13.61 27.34 1.57
N ARG A 128 13.92 27.50 0.27
CA ARG A 128 15.29 27.40 -0.19
C ARG A 128 16.06 28.44 0.62
N ARG A 129 16.80 28.00 1.64
CA ARG A 129 17.85 28.82 2.20
C ARG A 129 18.75 29.15 1.02
N ARG A 130 18.69 30.40 0.56
CA ARG A 130 19.75 30.93 -0.29
C ARG A 130 20.99 30.78 0.56
N GLY A 131 21.85 29.81 0.21
CA GLY A 131 23.18 29.76 0.74
C GLY A 131 23.84 31.10 0.42
N GLY A 132 24.16 31.82 1.46
CA GLY A 132 24.97 33.02 1.34
C GLY A 132 26.33 32.65 0.85
#